data_5ec4b37da33f2998f117781a95c77215
#
_entry.id   5ec4b37da33f2998f117781a95c77215
#
_cell.length_a   1.000
_cell.length_b   1.000
_cell.length_c   1.000
_cell.angle_alpha   90.00
_cell.angle_beta   90.00
_cell.angle_gamma   90.00
#
_symmetry.space_group_name_H-M   'P 1'
#
loop_
_entity.id
_entity.type
_entity.pdbx_description
1 polymer ?
#
loop_
_entity_poly.entity_id
_entity_poly.type
_entity_poly.pdbx_seq_one_letter_code
_entity_poly.pdbx_strand_id
1 'polypeptide(L)'
;MIYKHIDGVKVSAQFSKDRKYRHRLEIILQSRSINGETVCVVMQNPSYAGEKVADKSVQFMEKVVFQKGLPEFRDVRRLIVVNQFSYIETNNFEGRPDQIGERNNFAIKSALNEADIIILGWGSGNKFKDRQDFVINLLKKLKGKQLFKTKMHPSRGRYAGFIQPFQGLLD
;
A
#
# COMPACT_ATOMS: atom_id res chain seq x y z
N MET A 1 14.25 11.77 -11.51
CA MET A 1 14.54 10.33 -11.72
C MET A 1 13.23 9.57 -11.89
N ILE A 2 13.15 8.72 -12.90
CA ILE A 2 11.97 7.90 -13.16
C ILE A 2 12.22 6.49 -12.63
N TYR A 3 11.33 6.01 -11.76
CA TYR A 3 11.38 4.65 -11.25
C TYR A 3 10.53 3.74 -12.15
N LYS A 4 11.07 2.59 -12.50
CA LYS A 4 10.33 1.58 -13.26
C LYS A 4 9.71 0.55 -12.32
N HIS A 5 8.59 -0.03 -12.74
CA HIS A 5 8.12 -1.26 -12.11
C HIS A 5 9.15 -2.37 -12.30
N ILE A 6 9.18 -3.32 -11.39
CA ILE A 6 10.06 -4.49 -11.53
C ILE A 6 9.63 -5.31 -12.75
N ASP A 7 10.56 -6.13 -13.26
CA ASP A 7 10.25 -7.00 -14.40
C ASP A 7 9.21 -8.08 -14.03
N GLY A 8 8.42 -8.47 -15.01
CA GLY A 8 7.47 -9.58 -14.87
C GLY A 8 6.14 -9.22 -14.20
N VAL A 9 5.87 -7.94 -13.96
CA VAL A 9 4.60 -7.52 -13.37
C VAL A 9 3.64 -6.93 -14.40
N LYS A 10 2.36 -7.10 -14.12
CA LYS A 10 1.27 -6.41 -14.80
C LYS A 10 0.66 -5.43 -13.80
N VAL A 11 0.54 -4.16 -14.19
CA VAL A 11 0.10 -3.08 -13.31
C VAL A 11 -1.18 -2.46 -13.85
N SER A 12 -2.14 -2.25 -12.96
CA SER A 12 -3.36 -1.50 -13.24
C SER A 12 -3.57 -0.45 -12.16
N ALA A 13 -4.22 0.66 -12.51
CA ALA A 13 -4.48 1.75 -11.58
C ALA A 13 -5.89 2.30 -11.77
N GLN A 14 -6.49 2.74 -10.67
CA GLN A 14 -7.80 3.38 -10.68
C GLN A 14 -7.63 4.83 -10.26
N PHE A 15 -7.95 5.74 -11.16
CA PHE A 15 -7.87 7.18 -10.95
C PHE A 15 -9.25 7.82 -10.97
N SER A 16 -9.39 8.99 -10.36
CA SER A 16 -10.53 9.85 -10.60
C SER A 16 -10.55 10.31 -12.07
N LYS A 17 -11.70 10.78 -12.55
CA LYS A 17 -11.87 11.20 -13.92
C LYS A 17 -10.89 12.31 -14.31
N ASP A 18 -10.61 13.23 -13.40
CA ASP A 18 -9.66 14.34 -13.62
C ASP A 18 -8.19 13.94 -13.33
N ARG A 19 -7.97 12.68 -12.91
CA ARG A 19 -6.68 12.10 -12.55
C ARG A 19 -5.94 12.83 -11.43
N LYS A 20 -6.64 13.58 -10.62
CA LYS A 20 -6.06 14.20 -9.43
C LYS A 20 -5.98 13.25 -8.23
N TYR A 21 -6.74 12.15 -8.26
CA TYR A 21 -6.80 11.15 -7.20
C TYR A 21 -6.49 9.78 -7.78
N ARG A 22 -5.65 9.02 -7.09
CA ARG A 22 -5.43 7.59 -7.38
C ARG A 22 -6.00 6.79 -6.24
N HIS A 23 -7.04 6.01 -6.52
CA HIS A 23 -7.74 5.24 -5.51
C HIS A 23 -7.06 3.91 -5.21
N ARG A 24 -6.46 3.28 -6.22
CA ARG A 24 -5.88 1.95 -6.09
C ARG A 24 -4.84 1.72 -7.18
N LEU A 25 -3.75 1.07 -6.79
CA LEU A 25 -2.75 0.55 -7.72
C LEU A 25 -2.66 -0.95 -7.45
N GLU A 26 -2.64 -1.76 -8.49
CA GLU A 26 -2.58 -3.21 -8.37
C GLU A 26 -1.45 -3.76 -9.22
N ILE A 27 -0.61 -4.59 -8.61
CA ILE A 27 0.62 -5.11 -9.21
C ILE A 27 0.58 -6.63 -9.09
N ILE A 28 0.59 -7.33 -10.22
CA ILE A 28 0.54 -8.79 -10.28
C ILE A 28 1.87 -9.30 -10.80
N LEU A 29 2.55 -10.16 -10.04
CA LEU A 29 3.74 -10.86 -10.50
C LEU A 29 3.29 -12.09 -11.29
N GLN A 30 3.41 -12.03 -12.61
CA GLN A 30 2.81 -12.99 -13.53
C GLN A 30 3.40 -14.40 -13.42
N SER A 31 4.64 -14.53 -12.93
CA SER A 31 5.29 -15.83 -12.73
C SER A 31 4.80 -16.59 -11.50
N ARG A 32 4.08 -15.93 -10.58
CA ARG A 32 3.54 -16.58 -9.37
C ARG A 32 2.22 -17.28 -9.67
N SER A 33 1.89 -18.28 -8.86
CA SER A 33 0.65 -19.06 -8.99
C SER A 33 -0.59 -18.17 -9.00
N ILE A 34 -1.55 -18.47 -9.86
CA ILE A 34 -2.84 -17.77 -9.93
C ILE A 34 -3.61 -17.85 -8.60
N ASN A 35 -3.33 -18.88 -7.79
CA ASN A 35 -3.92 -19.04 -6.46
C ASN A 35 -3.09 -18.39 -5.36
N GLY A 36 -2.07 -17.61 -5.73
CA GLY A 36 -1.20 -16.92 -4.78
C GLY A 36 -1.93 -15.88 -3.95
N GLU A 37 -1.30 -15.54 -2.80
CA GLU A 37 -1.86 -14.60 -1.84
C GLU A 37 -1.84 -13.16 -2.34
N THR A 38 -2.65 -12.33 -1.70
CA THR A 38 -2.73 -10.89 -1.94
C THR A 38 -2.24 -10.13 -0.73
N VAL A 39 -1.31 -9.20 -0.97
CA VAL A 39 -0.86 -8.21 0.03
C VAL A 39 -1.53 -6.88 -0.29
N CYS A 40 -2.02 -6.20 0.74
CA CYS A 40 -2.42 -4.78 0.65
C CYS A 40 -1.48 -3.94 1.51
N VAL A 41 -0.86 -2.93 0.93
CA VAL A 41 -0.11 -1.93 1.68
C VAL A 41 -0.90 -0.62 1.70
N VAL A 42 -1.02 -0.04 2.90
CA VAL A 42 -1.66 1.27 3.10
C VAL A 42 -0.56 2.30 3.37
N MET A 43 -0.35 3.21 2.42
CA MET A 43 0.62 4.29 2.55
C MET A 43 -0.08 5.64 2.83
N GLN A 44 0.66 6.73 2.81
CA GLN A 44 0.10 8.03 3.15
C GLN A 44 -0.74 8.63 2.02
N ASN A 45 -0.09 8.93 0.90
CA ASN A 45 -0.74 9.50 -0.29
C ASN A 45 0.02 9.10 -1.54
N PRO A 46 -0.65 9.06 -2.71
CA PRO A 46 0.04 8.71 -3.94
C PRO A 46 0.90 9.84 -4.47
N SER A 47 1.97 9.46 -5.16
CA SER A 47 2.75 10.32 -6.01
C SER A 47 2.38 10.01 -7.47
N TYR A 48 3.37 9.95 -8.36
CA TYR A 48 3.10 9.81 -9.81
C TYR A 48 2.99 8.36 -10.30
N ALA A 49 3.13 7.37 -9.44
CA ALA A 49 3.07 5.96 -9.87
C ALA A 49 1.73 5.59 -10.50
N GLY A 50 1.77 4.88 -11.60
CA GLY A 50 0.62 4.39 -12.35
C GLY A 50 0.97 3.12 -13.10
N GLU A 51 0.25 2.84 -14.19
CA GLU A 51 0.45 1.60 -14.95
C GLU A 51 1.83 1.51 -15.60
N LYS A 52 2.37 2.64 -16.05
CA LYS A 52 3.60 2.68 -16.87
C LYS A 52 4.87 2.89 -16.05
N VAL A 53 4.77 3.61 -14.95
CA VAL A 53 5.93 3.94 -14.10
C VAL A 53 5.60 3.71 -12.64
N ALA A 54 6.63 3.39 -11.86
CA ALA A 54 6.55 3.37 -10.40
C ALA A 54 7.01 4.72 -9.85
N ASP A 55 6.85 4.93 -8.57
CA ASP A 55 7.62 5.90 -7.82
C ASP A 55 8.55 5.14 -6.86
N LYS A 56 9.35 5.87 -6.09
CA LYS A 56 10.33 5.27 -5.18
C LYS A 56 9.67 4.32 -4.18
N SER A 57 8.54 4.74 -3.58
CA SER A 57 7.84 3.95 -2.57
C SER A 57 7.24 2.68 -3.16
N VAL A 58 6.60 2.79 -4.31
CA VAL A 58 5.97 1.65 -4.99
C VAL A 58 7.03 0.64 -5.42
N GLN A 59 8.12 1.10 -6.07
CA GLN A 59 9.19 0.19 -6.48
C GLN A 59 9.81 -0.52 -5.28
N PHE A 60 10.02 0.21 -4.18
CA PHE A 60 10.56 -0.38 -2.96
C PHE A 60 9.66 -1.50 -2.44
N MET A 61 8.34 -1.26 -2.39
CA MET A 61 7.39 -2.29 -1.93
C MET A 61 7.30 -3.47 -2.88
N GLU A 62 7.39 -3.25 -4.19
CA GLU A 62 7.47 -4.34 -5.16
C GLU A 62 8.68 -5.25 -4.87
N LYS A 63 9.84 -4.65 -4.61
CA LYS A 63 11.06 -5.40 -4.29
C LYS A 63 10.93 -6.16 -2.97
N VAL A 64 10.39 -5.53 -1.94
CA VAL A 64 10.16 -6.16 -0.64
C VAL A 64 9.26 -7.39 -0.78
N VAL A 65 8.15 -7.23 -1.47
CA VAL A 65 7.13 -8.29 -1.57
C VAL A 65 7.55 -9.40 -2.54
N PHE A 66 8.17 -9.04 -3.68
CA PHE A 66 8.39 -9.98 -4.76
C PHE A 66 9.83 -10.44 -4.95
N GLN A 67 10.83 -9.71 -4.47
CA GLN A 67 12.23 -9.98 -4.82
C GLN A 67 13.15 -10.28 -3.64
N LYS A 68 12.81 -9.84 -2.43
CA LYS A 68 13.72 -9.99 -1.28
C LYS A 68 13.65 -11.35 -0.60
N GLY A 69 12.74 -12.22 -1.02
CA GLY A 69 12.65 -13.58 -0.50
C GLY A 69 12.24 -13.67 0.96
N LEU A 70 11.52 -12.67 1.48
CA LEU A 70 11.00 -12.74 2.84
C LEU A 70 9.96 -13.86 2.94
N PRO A 71 10.07 -14.74 3.95
CA PRO A 71 9.18 -15.90 4.07
C PRO A 71 7.70 -15.51 4.09
N GLU A 72 7.36 -14.37 4.68
CA GLU A 72 5.99 -13.88 4.81
C GLU A 72 5.33 -13.63 3.44
N PHE A 73 6.13 -13.35 2.40
CA PHE A 73 5.62 -12.98 1.07
C PHE A 73 5.90 -14.02 -0.01
N ARG A 74 6.36 -15.20 0.39
CA ARG A 74 6.76 -16.25 -0.57
C ARG A 74 5.65 -16.62 -1.54
N ASP A 75 4.42 -16.67 -1.09
CA ASP A 75 3.28 -17.11 -1.89
C ASP A 75 2.45 -15.97 -2.45
N VAL A 76 2.94 -14.74 -2.35
CA VAL A 76 2.21 -13.56 -2.81
C VAL A 76 2.30 -13.44 -4.33
N ARG A 77 1.14 -13.29 -4.96
CA ARG A 77 1.03 -12.99 -6.40
C ARG A 77 0.66 -11.53 -6.66
N ARG A 78 -0.15 -10.94 -5.78
CA ARG A 78 -0.77 -9.64 -6.01
C ARG A 78 -0.47 -8.68 -4.87
N LEU A 79 -0.01 -7.47 -5.25
CA LEU A 79 0.21 -6.36 -4.33
C LEU A 79 -0.78 -5.25 -4.67
N ILE A 80 -1.62 -4.89 -3.71
CA ILE A 80 -2.54 -3.76 -3.83
C ILE A 80 -1.99 -2.60 -3.01
N VAL A 81 -1.90 -1.43 -3.62
CA VAL A 81 -1.48 -0.20 -2.94
C VAL A 81 -2.69 0.71 -2.82
N VAL A 82 -3.03 1.06 -1.58
CA VAL A 82 -4.01 2.10 -1.25
C VAL A 82 -3.37 3.11 -0.31
N ASN A 83 -4.03 4.23 -0.13
CA ASN A 83 -3.44 5.34 0.63
C ASN A 83 -4.46 5.91 1.61
N GLN A 84 -3.97 6.46 2.72
CA GLN A 84 -4.82 7.19 3.68
C GLN A 84 -5.59 8.33 2.98
N PHE A 85 -4.93 8.97 2.02
CA PHE A 85 -5.48 10.03 1.17
C PHE A 85 -5.23 9.64 -0.27
N SER A 86 -6.19 9.83 -1.16
CA SER A 86 -6.01 9.45 -2.57
C SER A 86 -5.53 10.60 -3.46
N TYR A 87 -5.43 11.83 -2.95
CA TYR A 87 -4.93 12.98 -3.70
C TYR A 87 -3.46 12.81 -4.06
N ILE A 88 -3.15 12.99 -5.35
CA ILE A 88 -1.80 12.81 -5.89
C ILE A 88 -0.98 14.07 -5.61
N GLU A 89 0.05 13.97 -4.78
CA GLU A 89 0.94 15.07 -4.46
C GLU A 89 2.31 14.53 -4.05
N THR A 90 3.36 15.05 -4.69
CA THR A 90 4.72 14.57 -4.42
C THR A 90 5.41 15.35 -3.30
N ASN A 91 5.31 16.68 -3.29
CA ASN A 91 6.17 17.52 -2.46
C ASN A 91 5.43 18.33 -1.38
N ASN A 92 4.21 18.73 -1.62
CA ASN A 92 3.50 19.70 -0.77
C ASN A 92 2.21 19.14 -0.19
N PHE A 93 2.23 17.86 0.18
CA PHE A 93 1.05 17.21 0.72
C PHE A 93 0.72 17.74 2.12
N GLU A 94 -0.53 18.17 2.32
CA GLU A 94 -0.98 18.79 3.56
C GLU A 94 -1.88 17.89 4.41
N GLY A 95 -2.59 16.94 3.81
CA GLY A 95 -3.52 16.07 4.53
C GLY A 95 -4.86 16.73 4.84
N ARG A 96 -5.33 17.64 3.97
CA ARG A 96 -6.64 18.27 4.14
C ARG A 96 -7.76 17.26 3.92
N PRO A 97 -8.95 17.47 4.52
CA PRO A 97 -10.10 16.58 4.31
C PRO A 97 -10.46 16.38 2.83
N ASP A 98 -10.35 17.39 2.00
CA ASP A 98 -10.64 17.28 0.57
C ASP A 98 -9.64 16.35 -0.15
N GLN A 99 -8.46 16.15 0.40
CA GLN A 99 -7.43 15.28 -0.18
C GLN A 99 -7.68 13.79 0.09
N ILE A 100 -8.62 13.45 0.97
CA ILE A 100 -9.03 12.06 1.15
C ILE A 100 -9.60 11.50 -0.16
N GLY A 101 -10.49 12.21 -0.81
CA GLY A 101 -11.17 11.77 -2.03
C GLY A 101 -12.46 10.99 -1.72
N GLU A 102 -13.48 11.20 -2.53
CA GLU A 102 -14.82 10.63 -2.30
C GLU A 102 -14.82 9.10 -2.26
N ARG A 103 -14.01 8.46 -3.07
CA ARG A 103 -13.98 7.00 -3.20
C ARG A 103 -12.91 6.33 -2.36
N ASN A 104 -12.10 7.10 -1.63
CA ASN A 104 -10.94 6.54 -0.96
C ASN A 104 -11.31 5.57 0.17
N ASN A 105 -12.29 5.91 0.97
CA ASN A 105 -12.71 5.05 2.07
C ASN A 105 -13.21 3.69 1.56
N PHE A 106 -13.97 3.70 0.47
CA PHE A 106 -14.42 2.47 -0.18
C PHE A 106 -13.26 1.67 -0.74
N ALA A 107 -12.29 2.33 -1.40
CA ALA A 107 -11.12 1.67 -1.96
C ALA A 107 -10.27 0.99 -0.89
N ILE A 108 -10.05 1.67 0.25
CA ILE A 108 -9.33 1.08 1.39
C ILE A 108 -10.09 -0.14 1.91
N LYS A 109 -11.37 0.00 2.19
CA LYS A 109 -12.19 -1.09 2.74
C LYS A 109 -12.17 -2.31 1.81
N SER A 110 -12.35 -2.10 0.52
CA SER A 110 -12.35 -3.16 -0.49
C SER A 110 -11.00 -3.88 -0.52
N ALA A 111 -9.90 -3.12 -0.58
CA ALA A 111 -8.56 -3.68 -0.64
C ALA A 111 -8.21 -4.50 0.63
N LEU A 112 -8.57 -4.00 1.80
CA LEU A 112 -8.34 -4.73 3.06
C LEU A 112 -9.13 -6.04 3.10
N ASN A 113 -10.36 -6.05 2.60
CA ASN A 113 -11.16 -7.26 2.53
C ASN A 113 -10.57 -8.32 1.57
N GLU A 114 -10.03 -7.88 0.44
CA GLU A 114 -9.42 -8.78 -0.56
C GLU A 114 -8.08 -9.37 -0.09
N ALA A 115 -7.36 -8.68 0.78
CA ALA A 115 -5.99 -9.05 1.15
C ALA A 115 -5.95 -10.21 2.14
N ASP A 116 -4.95 -11.07 2.00
CA ASP A 116 -4.56 -12.07 3.01
C ASP A 116 -3.57 -11.48 3.99
N ILE A 117 -2.73 -10.58 3.52
CA ILE A 117 -1.67 -9.92 4.28
C ILE A 117 -1.85 -8.41 4.14
N ILE A 118 -1.75 -7.69 5.25
CA ILE A 118 -1.91 -6.24 5.27
C ILE A 118 -0.66 -5.61 5.88
N ILE A 119 -0.12 -4.60 5.20
CA ILE A 119 1.05 -3.85 5.66
C ILE A 119 0.64 -2.40 5.88
N LEU A 120 0.82 -1.91 7.12
CA LEU A 120 0.63 -0.50 7.43
C LEU A 120 1.91 0.25 7.11
N GLY A 121 1.92 0.92 5.96
CA GLY A 121 3.11 1.51 5.36
C GLY A 121 3.14 3.03 5.41
N TRP A 122 2.49 3.65 6.38
CA TRP A 122 2.51 5.12 6.51
C TRP A 122 3.70 5.66 7.31
N GLY A 123 4.54 4.77 7.84
CA GLY A 123 5.71 5.16 8.62
C GLY A 123 5.44 5.23 10.12
N SER A 124 6.39 5.80 10.84
CA SER A 124 6.28 5.98 12.30
C SER A 124 5.57 7.30 12.64
N GLY A 125 5.03 7.39 13.85
CA GLY A 125 4.41 8.59 14.36
C GLY A 125 2.90 8.68 14.15
N ASN A 126 2.34 9.81 14.56
CA ASN A 126 0.89 10.05 14.60
C ASN A 126 0.44 11.12 13.60
N LYS A 127 1.21 11.38 12.59
CA LYS A 127 0.79 12.30 11.55
C LYS A 127 -0.48 11.71 10.90
N PHE A 128 -1.53 12.50 10.79
CA PHE A 128 -2.82 12.05 10.27
C PHE A 128 -3.47 10.94 11.10
N LYS A 129 -3.51 11.14 12.41
CA LYS A 129 -4.06 10.17 13.35
C LYS A 129 -5.48 9.72 12.99
N ASP A 130 -6.34 10.62 12.55
CA ASP A 130 -7.73 10.28 12.21
C ASP A 130 -7.78 9.26 11.06
N ARG A 131 -6.88 9.37 10.09
CA ARG A 131 -6.81 8.42 8.98
C ARG A 131 -6.23 7.08 9.44
N GLN A 132 -5.24 7.10 10.33
CA GLN A 132 -4.73 5.87 10.93
C GLN A 132 -5.84 5.16 11.71
N ASP A 133 -6.58 5.89 12.53
CA ASP A 133 -7.68 5.32 13.32
C ASP A 133 -8.78 4.74 12.43
N PHE A 134 -9.09 5.40 11.32
CA PHE A 134 -10.03 4.87 10.34
C PHE A 134 -9.60 3.48 9.84
N VAL A 135 -8.35 3.32 9.42
CA VAL A 135 -7.82 2.05 8.95
C VAL A 135 -7.81 1.01 10.08
N ILE A 136 -7.32 1.38 11.25
CA ILE A 136 -7.26 0.48 12.41
C ILE A 136 -8.66 -0.03 12.78
N ASN A 137 -9.67 0.85 12.76
CA ASN A 137 -11.04 0.45 13.06
C ASN A 137 -11.61 -0.53 12.02
N LEU A 138 -11.23 -0.40 10.76
CA LEU A 138 -11.58 -1.39 9.74
C LEU A 138 -10.92 -2.74 10.04
N LEU A 139 -9.63 -2.73 10.40
CA LEU A 139 -8.88 -3.95 10.70
C LEU A 139 -9.47 -4.72 11.88
N LYS A 140 -9.98 -4.02 12.90
CA LYS A 140 -10.61 -4.66 14.07
C LYS A 140 -11.82 -5.50 13.70
N LYS A 141 -12.45 -5.23 12.56
CA LYS A 141 -13.62 -5.96 12.07
C LYS A 141 -13.27 -7.12 11.17
N LEU A 142 -12.01 -7.25 10.76
CA LEU A 142 -11.54 -8.31 9.87
C LEU A 142 -10.89 -9.43 10.68
N LYS A 143 -11.03 -10.66 10.18
CA LYS A 143 -10.46 -11.86 10.80
C LYS A 143 -9.60 -12.60 9.80
N GLY A 144 -8.60 -13.33 10.31
CA GLY A 144 -7.77 -14.20 9.48
C GLY A 144 -6.75 -13.48 8.62
N LYS A 145 -6.47 -12.22 8.89
CA LYS A 145 -5.46 -11.44 8.16
C LYS A 145 -4.14 -11.43 8.91
N GLN A 146 -3.03 -11.58 8.18
CA GLN A 146 -1.70 -11.34 8.75
C GLN A 146 -1.43 -9.84 8.69
N LEU A 147 -0.97 -9.26 9.81
CA LEU A 147 -0.80 -7.81 9.92
C LEU A 147 0.66 -7.46 10.17
N PHE A 148 1.19 -6.58 9.35
CA PHE A 148 2.55 -6.05 9.47
C PHE A 148 2.52 -4.52 9.41
N LYS A 149 3.62 -3.92 9.85
CA LYS A 149 3.90 -2.50 9.68
C LYS A 149 5.29 -2.32 9.12
N THR A 150 5.55 -1.18 8.53
CA THR A 150 6.88 -0.78 8.11
C THR A 150 7.57 0.01 9.21
N LYS A 151 8.89 -0.18 9.33
CA LYS A 151 9.71 0.55 10.30
C LYS A 151 9.65 2.07 10.05
N MET A 152 9.57 2.46 8.78
CA MET A 152 9.46 3.84 8.34
C MET A 152 8.66 3.90 7.04
N HIS A 153 8.35 5.10 6.57
CA HIS A 153 7.66 5.24 5.29
C HIS A 153 8.51 4.60 4.16
N PRO A 154 7.89 3.86 3.21
CA PRO A 154 8.64 3.16 2.15
C PRO A 154 9.57 4.04 1.31
N SER A 155 9.28 5.33 1.18
CA SER A 155 10.17 6.26 0.46
C SER A 155 11.55 6.40 1.09
N ARG A 156 11.69 6.04 2.37
CA ARG A 156 12.95 6.06 3.12
C ARG A 156 13.36 4.66 3.56
N GLY A 157 12.76 3.64 2.97
CA GLY A 157 12.94 2.26 3.39
C GLY A 157 14.34 1.75 3.16
N ARG A 158 14.78 0.88 4.10
CA ARG A 158 15.95 0.03 3.97
C ARG A 158 15.50 -1.39 4.31
N TYR A 159 16.07 -2.39 3.67
CA TYR A 159 15.52 -3.74 3.72
C TYR A 159 15.66 -4.43 5.08
N ALA A 160 16.72 -4.15 5.82
CA ALA A 160 16.97 -4.80 7.11
C ALA A 160 15.92 -4.40 8.16
N GLY A 161 15.16 -5.38 8.65
CA GLY A 161 14.15 -5.16 9.70
C GLY A 161 13.03 -4.21 9.30
N PHE A 162 12.78 -4.04 8.01
CA PHE A 162 11.81 -3.09 7.51
C PHE A 162 10.37 -3.51 7.77
N ILE A 163 10.08 -4.78 7.58
CA ILE A 163 8.75 -5.35 7.83
C ILE A 163 8.71 -5.93 9.24
N GLN A 164 7.77 -5.47 10.04
CA GLN A 164 7.62 -5.86 11.44
C GLN A 164 6.19 -6.32 11.71
N PRO A 165 5.97 -7.31 12.60
CA PRO A 165 4.62 -7.66 13.01
C PRO A 165 3.88 -6.44 13.57
N PHE A 166 2.58 -6.34 13.28
CA PHE A 166 1.73 -5.30 13.85
C PHE A 166 0.75 -5.92 14.84
N GLN A 167 0.82 -5.49 16.10
CA GLN A 167 0.03 -6.02 17.20
C GLN A 167 -0.86 -4.96 17.87
N GLY A 168 -0.99 -3.80 17.25
CA GLY A 168 -1.73 -2.67 17.80
C GLY A 168 -3.24 -2.87 17.95
N LEU A 169 -3.80 -3.98 17.42
CA LEU A 169 -5.21 -4.30 17.58
C LEU A 169 -5.53 -4.92 18.95
N LEU A 170 -4.51 -5.33 19.70
CA LEU A 170 -4.68 -5.98 21.01
C LEU A 170 -4.86 -4.98 22.14
N ASP A 171 -4.67 -3.72 21.87
CA ASP A 171 -4.75 -2.62 22.87
C ASP A 171 -6.16 -2.03 22.97
#